data_fd65cd257985263b00e06c43ccb48a62
#
_entry.id   fd65cd257985263b00e06c43ccb48a62
#
_cell.length_a   1.000
_cell.length_b   1.000
_cell.length_c   1.000
_cell.angle_alpha   90.00
_cell.angle_beta   90.00
_cell.angle_gamma   90.00
#
_symmetry.space_group_name_H-M   'P 1'
#
loop_
_entity.id
_entity.type
_entity.pdbx_description
1 polymer ?
#
loop_
_entity_poly.entity_id
_entity_poly.type
_entity_poly.pdbx_seq_one_letter_code
_entity_poly.pdbx_strand_id
1 'polypeptide(L)'
;MIQKLSIKVFLIILLVQPIFAKKIIIKMATLAPEGTEWHGLLVEMGQEWRKATKGDVRLRIYPGGVVGDERDMIRKIRIGQIHGAAVTTEGMTEVNHYFTSFNYPTLYQSYEDVDYVRSELSNELYSGTEENGFKLLTMVDVGWVYWFSTDPIYTPSDLKETKIWTWAGDYKSVQLYEKNGFQPIPLTSMDILSGLQTGLINSMGLNPMFALSQQIFGIADNMLDMKWGNLTAAIIVDMKIWNRIKPDHQKSMLSIAESLGDSFQNKNRFSSDKAVDTMKDYGLTVNTPSEKQLQEWFDLISRMDKSFRGSFISEDAYDRLMDIKKNMSER
;
A
#
# COMPACT_ATOMS: atom_id res chain seq x y z
N MET A 1 -76.64 43.10 25.76
CA MET A 1 -76.11 41.78 25.99
C MET A 1 -75.04 41.52 24.88
N ILE A 2 -73.76 41.82 25.15
CA ILE A 2 -72.69 41.80 24.14
C ILE A 2 -71.86 40.57 24.47
N GLN A 3 -71.91 39.54 23.57
CA GLN A 3 -71.10 38.34 23.68
C GLN A 3 -69.66 38.66 23.25
N LYS A 4 -68.71 38.47 24.17
CA LYS A 4 -67.30 38.58 23.90
C LYS A 4 -66.84 37.32 23.17
N LEU A 5 -66.42 37.43 21.93
CA LEU A 5 -65.79 36.38 21.10
C LEU A 5 -64.29 36.34 21.43
N SER A 6 -63.87 35.32 22.19
CA SER A 6 -62.48 35.13 22.51
C SER A 6 -61.79 34.39 21.37
N ILE A 7 -60.95 35.07 20.59
CA ILE A 7 -60.08 34.49 19.57
C ILE A 7 -58.84 33.89 20.29
N LYS A 8 -58.77 32.55 20.39
CA LYS A 8 -57.57 31.85 20.82
C LYS A 8 -56.60 31.74 19.62
N VAL A 9 -55.61 32.62 19.60
CA VAL A 9 -54.50 32.52 18.65
C VAL A 9 -53.62 31.33 19.10
N PHE A 10 -53.67 30.25 18.34
CA PHE A 10 -52.82 29.08 18.56
C PHE A 10 -51.49 29.38 17.86
N LEU A 11 -50.45 29.79 18.64
CA LEU A 11 -49.12 30.05 18.13
C LEU A 11 -48.44 28.68 17.87
N ILE A 12 -48.42 28.22 16.63
CA ILE A 12 -47.67 27.05 16.20
C ILE A 12 -46.21 27.46 16.15
N ILE A 13 -45.50 27.20 17.23
CA ILE A 13 -44.02 27.26 17.24
C ILE A 13 -43.53 26.03 16.45
N LEU A 14 -43.20 26.24 15.17
CA LEU A 14 -42.41 25.28 14.37
C LEU A 14 -41.06 25.13 15.06
N LEU A 15 -40.90 24.11 15.87
CA LEU A 15 -39.63 23.65 16.36
C LEU A 15 -38.81 23.16 15.16
N VAL A 16 -38.07 24.07 14.52
CA VAL A 16 -36.99 23.72 13.60
C VAL A 16 -35.91 23.07 14.46
N GLN A 17 -36.05 21.79 14.65
CA GLN A 17 -34.94 21.00 15.24
C GLN A 17 -33.78 21.11 14.27
N PRO A 18 -32.61 21.61 14.69
CA PRO A 18 -31.42 21.54 13.85
C PRO A 18 -31.18 20.06 13.58
N ILE A 19 -31.33 19.63 12.33
CA ILE A 19 -30.92 18.33 11.86
C ILE A 19 -29.38 18.31 12.01
N PHE A 20 -28.90 17.93 13.17
CA PHE A 20 -27.47 17.63 13.34
C PHE A 20 -27.14 16.50 12.36
N ALA A 21 -26.57 16.85 11.22
CA ALA A 21 -26.07 15.87 10.29
C ALA A 21 -25.18 14.88 11.07
N LYS A 22 -25.56 13.60 11.05
CA LYS A 22 -24.84 12.55 11.80
C LYS A 22 -23.39 12.56 11.34
N LYS A 23 -22.46 12.87 12.24
CA LYS A 23 -21.03 12.90 11.95
C LYS A 23 -20.59 11.55 11.36
N ILE A 24 -19.85 11.59 10.28
CA ILE A 24 -19.30 10.43 9.64
C ILE A 24 -17.91 10.15 10.24
N ILE A 25 -17.73 8.98 10.81
CA ILE A 25 -16.43 8.52 11.32
C ILE A 25 -15.91 7.46 10.36
N ILE A 26 -14.84 7.79 9.64
CA ILE A 26 -14.11 6.85 8.80
C ILE A 26 -13.10 6.12 9.69
N LYS A 27 -13.31 4.81 9.85
CA LYS A 27 -12.36 3.92 10.53
C LYS A 27 -11.38 3.43 9.46
N MET A 28 -10.09 3.78 9.60
CA MET A 28 -9.04 3.46 8.64
C MET A 28 -7.94 2.64 9.30
N ALA A 29 -7.55 1.54 8.69
CA ALA A 29 -6.49 0.67 9.16
C ALA A 29 -5.22 0.82 8.32
N THR A 30 -4.07 0.49 8.89
CA THR A 30 -2.78 0.44 8.19
C THR A 30 -1.79 -0.45 8.95
N LEU A 31 -0.81 -1.01 8.21
CA LEU A 31 0.35 -1.69 8.80
C LEU A 31 1.38 -0.71 9.36
N ALA A 32 1.35 0.55 8.93
CA ALA A 32 2.30 1.57 9.40
C ALA A 32 2.28 1.68 10.93
N PRO A 33 3.41 1.48 11.61
CA PRO A 33 3.49 1.63 13.07
C PRO A 33 3.18 3.05 13.51
N GLU A 34 2.63 3.18 14.72
CA GLU A 34 2.36 4.48 15.33
C GLU A 34 3.66 5.29 15.46
N GLY A 35 3.60 6.58 15.13
CA GLY A 35 4.75 7.48 15.20
C GLY A 35 5.63 7.51 13.94
N THR A 36 5.44 6.61 12.97
CA THR A 36 6.15 6.68 11.69
C THR A 36 5.63 7.82 10.81
N GLU A 37 6.43 8.24 9.83
CA GLU A 37 6.02 9.28 8.87
C GLU A 37 4.72 8.89 8.12
N TRP A 38 4.57 7.62 7.79
CA TRP A 38 3.34 7.07 7.18
C TRP A 38 2.11 7.24 8.08
N HIS A 39 2.24 6.93 9.37
CA HIS A 39 1.18 7.17 10.33
C HIS A 39 0.89 8.67 10.46
N GLY A 40 1.96 9.51 10.45
CA GLY A 40 1.86 10.97 10.47
C GLY A 40 1.05 11.54 9.32
N LEU A 41 1.25 11.04 8.09
CA LEU A 41 0.45 11.40 6.90
C LEU A 41 -1.06 11.19 7.14
N LEU A 42 -1.45 10.05 7.68
CA LEU A 42 -2.86 9.74 7.95
C LEU A 42 -3.43 10.62 9.07
N VAL A 43 -2.63 10.92 10.08
CA VAL A 43 -3.03 11.83 11.19
C VAL A 43 -3.28 13.23 10.65
N GLU A 44 -2.36 13.77 9.85
CA GLU A 44 -2.48 15.08 9.22
C GLU A 44 -3.69 15.14 8.29
N MET A 45 -3.87 14.13 7.42
CA MET A 45 -5.04 14.01 6.56
C MET A 45 -6.34 14.05 7.36
N GLY A 46 -6.42 13.32 8.47
CA GLY A 46 -7.60 13.31 9.35
C GLY A 46 -7.87 14.67 9.99
N GLN A 47 -6.83 15.42 10.35
CA GLN A 47 -6.95 16.78 10.91
C GLN A 47 -7.46 17.75 9.84
N GLU A 48 -6.89 17.73 8.64
CA GLU A 48 -7.29 18.61 7.53
C GLU A 48 -8.70 18.27 7.05
N TRP A 49 -9.09 17.00 6.95
CA TRP A 49 -10.47 16.60 6.66
C TRP A 49 -11.46 17.14 7.70
N ARG A 50 -11.10 17.03 8.98
CA ARG A 50 -11.96 17.59 10.04
C ARG A 50 -12.14 19.08 9.92
N LYS A 51 -11.09 19.83 9.56
CA LYS A 51 -11.16 21.30 9.34
C LYS A 51 -12.02 21.62 8.11
N ALA A 52 -11.72 21.01 6.96
CA ALA A 52 -12.40 21.27 5.68
C ALA A 52 -13.88 20.93 5.74
N THR A 53 -14.27 19.88 6.48
CA THR A 53 -15.67 19.45 6.63
C THR A 53 -16.38 20.06 7.84
N LYS A 54 -15.76 21.01 8.54
CA LYS A 54 -16.29 21.63 9.78
C LYS A 54 -16.68 20.59 10.85
N GLY A 55 -15.97 19.44 10.86
CA GLY A 55 -16.15 18.35 11.80
C GLY A 55 -17.26 17.35 11.41
N ASP A 56 -17.89 17.48 10.24
CA ASP A 56 -18.85 16.49 9.73
C ASP A 56 -18.20 15.14 9.46
N VAL A 57 -16.94 15.14 8.99
CA VAL A 57 -16.13 13.92 8.78
C VAL A 57 -14.95 13.87 9.74
N ARG A 58 -14.70 12.70 10.31
CA ARG A 58 -13.58 12.43 11.20
C ARG A 58 -12.90 11.13 10.79
N LEU A 59 -11.57 11.10 10.82
CA LEU A 59 -10.77 9.90 10.64
C LEU A 59 -10.44 9.29 12.02
N ARG A 60 -10.59 7.97 12.13
CA ARG A 60 -10.10 7.17 13.26
C ARG A 60 -9.14 6.13 12.71
N ILE A 61 -7.86 6.24 13.05
CA ILE A 61 -6.79 5.41 12.53
C ILE A 61 -6.56 4.22 13.48
N TYR A 62 -6.28 3.05 12.90
CA TYR A 62 -5.86 1.81 13.55
C TYR A 62 -4.50 1.43 12.97
N PRO A 63 -3.39 1.88 13.58
CA PRO A 63 -2.04 1.67 13.06
C PRO A 63 -1.48 0.29 13.43
N GLY A 64 -0.33 -0.07 12.85
CA GLY A 64 0.50 -1.19 13.26
C GLY A 64 -0.15 -2.57 13.10
N GLY A 65 -1.06 -2.75 12.14
CA GLY A 65 -1.65 -4.07 11.86
C GLY A 65 -2.62 -4.60 12.92
N VAL A 66 -3.05 -3.78 13.90
CA VAL A 66 -3.97 -4.21 14.98
C VAL A 66 -5.32 -4.73 14.46
N VAL A 67 -5.64 -4.46 13.22
CA VAL A 67 -6.87 -4.93 12.55
C VAL A 67 -6.63 -6.21 11.76
N GLY A 68 -5.39 -6.66 11.61
CA GLY A 68 -4.94 -7.75 10.77
C GLY A 68 -4.06 -7.26 9.60
N ASP A 69 -3.63 -8.18 8.75
CA ASP A 69 -2.83 -7.86 7.57
C ASP A 69 -3.69 -7.22 6.45
N GLU A 70 -3.08 -6.74 5.38
CA GLU A 70 -3.73 -5.93 4.33
C GLU A 70 -4.93 -6.63 3.69
N ARG A 71 -4.82 -7.92 3.37
CA ARG A 71 -5.94 -8.74 2.85
C ARG A 71 -7.11 -8.82 3.85
N ASP A 72 -6.80 -8.92 5.14
CA ASP A 72 -7.80 -8.87 6.21
C ASP A 72 -8.47 -7.49 6.29
N MET A 73 -7.70 -6.41 6.11
CA MET A 73 -8.25 -5.05 6.09
C MET A 73 -9.27 -4.90 4.96
N ILE A 74 -8.93 -5.33 3.73
CA ILE A 74 -9.87 -5.30 2.59
C ILE A 74 -11.13 -6.11 2.88
N ARG A 75 -10.99 -7.34 3.41
CA ARG A 75 -12.14 -8.17 3.81
C ARG A 75 -13.01 -7.46 4.86
N LYS A 76 -12.39 -6.82 5.87
CA LYS A 76 -13.10 -6.10 6.94
C LYS A 76 -13.78 -4.83 6.45
N ILE A 77 -13.26 -4.17 5.41
CA ILE A 77 -13.96 -3.07 4.74
C ILE A 77 -15.22 -3.60 4.05
N ARG A 78 -15.11 -4.68 3.27
CA ARG A 78 -16.25 -5.26 2.53
C ARG A 78 -17.43 -5.63 3.44
N ILE A 79 -17.15 -6.08 4.68
CA ILE A 79 -18.19 -6.41 5.67
C ILE A 79 -18.53 -5.26 6.62
N GLY A 80 -17.97 -4.05 6.41
CA GLY A 80 -18.33 -2.82 7.13
C GLY A 80 -17.78 -2.72 8.57
N GLN A 81 -16.79 -3.54 8.96
CA GLN A 81 -16.14 -3.42 10.28
C GLN A 81 -15.23 -2.19 10.35
N ILE A 82 -14.51 -1.91 9.27
CA ILE A 82 -13.76 -0.67 9.04
C ILE A 82 -14.24 -0.04 7.75
N HIS A 83 -13.80 1.18 7.42
CA HIS A 83 -14.34 1.96 6.32
C HIS A 83 -13.28 2.35 5.28
N GLY A 84 -12.02 2.16 5.57
CA GLY A 84 -10.91 2.46 4.69
C GLY A 84 -9.61 1.83 5.18
N ALA A 85 -8.62 1.88 4.33
CA ALA A 85 -7.28 1.42 4.65
C ALA A 85 -6.22 2.21 3.87
N ALA A 86 -5.04 2.31 4.46
CA ALA A 86 -3.82 2.65 3.76
C ALA A 86 -3.00 1.36 3.62
N VAL A 87 -2.95 0.81 2.42
CA VAL A 87 -2.38 -0.49 2.08
C VAL A 87 -1.41 -0.38 0.92
N THR A 88 -0.52 -1.35 0.81
CA THR A 88 0.40 -1.46 -0.31
C THR A 88 -0.26 -2.11 -1.53
N THR A 89 0.52 -2.31 -2.60
CA THR A 89 0.08 -3.09 -3.76
C THR A 89 -0.45 -4.47 -3.37
N GLU A 90 0.06 -5.06 -2.29
CA GLU A 90 -0.41 -6.36 -1.79
C GLU A 90 -1.91 -6.34 -1.45
N GLY A 91 -2.34 -5.39 -0.62
CA GLY A 91 -3.77 -5.22 -0.33
C GLY A 91 -4.58 -4.76 -1.53
N MET A 92 -3.99 -3.92 -2.40
CA MET A 92 -4.67 -3.40 -3.58
C MET A 92 -4.92 -4.44 -4.66
N THR A 93 -4.13 -5.51 -4.75
CA THR A 93 -4.39 -6.63 -5.67
C THR A 93 -5.72 -7.35 -5.38
N GLU A 94 -6.21 -7.28 -4.14
CA GLU A 94 -7.52 -7.79 -3.73
C GLU A 94 -8.69 -6.90 -4.19
N VAL A 95 -8.38 -5.65 -4.55
CA VAL A 95 -9.37 -4.66 -4.98
C VAL A 95 -9.35 -4.49 -6.50
N ASN A 96 -8.15 -4.39 -7.07
CA ASN A 96 -7.97 -4.12 -8.50
C ASN A 96 -6.67 -4.79 -8.97
N HIS A 97 -6.82 -5.74 -9.89
CA HIS A 97 -5.72 -6.58 -10.36
C HIS A 97 -4.63 -5.81 -11.14
N TYR A 98 -4.91 -4.62 -11.67
CA TYR A 98 -3.90 -3.79 -12.33
C TYR A 98 -2.79 -3.34 -11.38
N PHE A 99 -3.02 -3.35 -10.06
CA PHE A 99 -1.96 -3.06 -9.08
C PHE A 99 -0.84 -4.11 -9.07
N THR A 100 -1.08 -5.34 -9.54
CA THR A 100 -0.03 -6.35 -9.72
C THR A 100 1.08 -5.91 -10.69
N SER A 101 0.81 -4.95 -11.58
CA SER A 101 1.80 -4.39 -12.49
C SER A 101 3.01 -3.79 -11.75
N PHE A 102 2.80 -3.21 -10.56
CA PHE A 102 3.88 -2.65 -9.74
C PHE A 102 4.76 -3.71 -9.07
N ASN A 103 4.32 -4.96 -9.03
CA ASN A 103 5.06 -6.09 -8.45
C ASN A 103 5.93 -6.83 -9.49
N TYR A 104 6.01 -6.35 -10.74
CA TYR A 104 6.86 -6.97 -11.76
C TYR A 104 8.35 -6.76 -11.40
N PRO A 105 9.11 -7.86 -11.19
CA PRO A 105 10.48 -7.76 -10.70
C PRO A 105 11.40 -7.02 -11.68
N THR A 106 12.23 -6.12 -11.15
CA THR A 106 13.27 -5.37 -11.87
C THR A 106 12.81 -4.56 -13.09
N LEU A 107 11.49 -4.40 -13.28
CA LEU A 107 10.95 -3.57 -14.36
C LEU A 107 11.31 -2.10 -14.18
N TYR A 108 11.23 -1.62 -12.95
CA TYR A 108 11.43 -0.22 -12.60
C TYR A 108 12.86 0.02 -12.16
N GLN A 109 13.59 0.93 -12.82
CA GLN A 109 14.95 1.31 -12.46
C GLN A 109 15.02 2.69 -11.81
N SER A 110 14.02 3.53 -12.07
CA SER A 110 13.89 4.89 -11.57
C SER A 110 12.46 5.19 -11.09
N TYR A 111 12.29 6.27 -10.34
CA TYR A 111 10.95 6.74 -9.99
C TYR A 111 10.21 7.32 -11.20
N GLU A 112 10.92 7.79 -12.20
CA GLU A 112 10.37 8.23 -13.48
C GLU A 112 9.67 7.07 -14.21
N ASP A 113 10.23 5.84 -14.14
CA ASP A 113 9.59 4.66 -14.69
C ASP A 113 8.28 4.34 -13.95
N VAL A 114 8.32 4.41 -12.62
CA VAL A 114 7.13 4.18 -11.77
C VAL A 114 6.04 5.20 -12.08
N ASP A 115 6.41 6.48 -12.15
CA ASP A 115 5.47 7.57 -12.46
C ASP A 115 4.87 7.42 -13.85
N TYR A 116 5.68 7.01 -14.82
CA TYR A 116 5.20 6.77 -16.18
C TYR A 116 4.16 5.64 -16.22
N VAL A 117 4.49 4.47 -15.65
CA VAL A 117 3.54 3.34 -15.60
C VAL A 117 2.28 3.72 -14.83
N ARG A 118 2.41 4.44 -13.71
CA ARG A 118 1.27 4.93 -12.93
C ARG A 118 0.37 5.86 -13.74
N SER A 119 0.96 6.76 -14.53
CA SER A 119 0.20 7.69 -15.38
C SER A 119 -0.53 6.96 -16.50
N GLU A 120 0.14 6.01 -17.16
CA GLU A 120 -0.43 5.21 -18.25
C GLU A 120 -1.55 4.26 -17.80
N LEU A 121 -1.47 3.75 -16.55
CA LEU A 121 -2.49 2.90 -15.94
C LEU A 121 -3.54 3.70 -15.13
N SER A 122 -3.47 5.03 -15.13
CA SER A 122 -4.29 5.86 -14.24
C SER A 122 -5.78 5.55 -14.36
N ASN A 123 -6.30 5.42 -15.58
CA ASN A 123 -7.71 5.12 -15.79
C ASN A 123 -8.10 3.76 -15.20
N GLU A 124 -7.33 2.71 -15.49
CA GLU A 124 -7.55 1.34 -15.01
C GLU A 124 -7.43 1.26 -13.49
N LEU A 125 -6.49 2.01 -12.89
CA LEU A 125 -6.30 2.03 -11.44
C LEU A 125 -7.46 2.73 -10.72
N TYR A 126 -7.87 3.91 -11.16
CA TYR A 126 -8.93 4.67 -10.49
C TYR A 126 -10.32 4.09 -10.78
N SER A 127 -10.71 3.91 -12.05
CA SER A 127 -12.03 3.39 -12.38
C SER A 127 -12.23 1.94 -11.94
N GLY A 128 -11.22 1.06 -12.15
CA GLY A 128 -11.32 -0.33 -11.69
C GLY A 128 -11.41 -0.44 -10.16
N THR A 129 -10.83 0.49 -9.40
CA THR A 129 -10.99 0.54 -7.95
C THR A 129 -12.42 0.96 -7.57
N GLU A 130 -13.00 1.96 -8.27
CA GLU A 130 -14.37 2.41 -8.04
C GLU A 130 -15.40 1.34 -8.41
N GLU A 131 -15.22 0.64 -9.52
CA GLU A 131 -16.07 -0.47 -9.95
C GLU A 131 -16.12 -1.61 -8.92
N ASN A 132 -15.02 -1.81 -8.20
CA ASN A 132 -14.93 -2.80 -7.12
C ASN A 132 -15.39 -2.27 -5.74
N GLY A 133 -16.02 -1.09 -5.71
CA GLY A 133 -16.67 -0.52 -4.54
C GLY A 133 -15.79 0.26 -3.58
N PHE A 134 -14.62 0.72 -4.04
CA PHE A 134 -13.70 1.53 -3.25
C PHE A 134 -13.39 2.87 -3.94
N LYS A 135 -13.31 3.93 -3.18
CA LYS A 135 -12.76 5.21 -3.64
C LYS A 135 -11.26 5.23 -3.39
N LEU A 136 -10.48 5.31 -4.43
CA LEU A 136 -9.05 5.58 -4.37
C LEU A 136 -8.85 7.09 -4.13
N LEU A 137 -8.15 7.43 -3.05
CA LEU A 137 -7.94 8.82 -2.64
C LEU A 137 -6.61 9.36 -3.14
N THR A 138 -5.56 8.57 -3.00
CA THR A 138 -4.20 8.88 -3.49
C THR A 138 -3.37 7.62 -3.54
N MET A 139 -2.31 7.66 -4.34
CA MET A 139 -1.24 6.65 -4.40
C MET A 139 0.08 7.31 -4.11
N VAL A 140 0.96 6.62 -3.38
CA VAL A 140 2.27 7.14 -3.00
C VAL A 140 3.31 6.01 -3.01
N ASP A 141 4.58 6.35 -3.25
CA ASP A 141 5.66 5.38 -3.17
C ASP A 141 6.06 5.13 -1.72
N VAL A 142 6.10 3.86 -1.33
CA VAL A 142 6.71 3.41 -0.08
C VAL A 142 8.23 3.35 -0.25
N GLY A 143 8.68 3.04 -1.46
CA GLY A 143 10.08 3.04 -1.86
C GLY A 143 10.50 1.72 -2.50
N TRP A 144 11.80 1.59 -2.76
CA TRP A 144 12.37 0.40 -3.39
C TRP A 144 12.35 -0.78 -2.44
N VAL A 145 12.12 -1.98 -2.98
CA VAL A 145 12.22 -3.26 -2.31
C VAL A 145 13.61 -3.85 -2.58
N TYR A 146 14.26 -4.33 -1.53
CA TYR A 146 15.53 -5.06 -1.57
C TYR A 146 15.38 -6.39 -0.85
N TRP A 147 16.21 -7.36 -1.21
CA TRP A 147 16.30 -8.61 -0.49
C TRP A 147 17.16 -8.46 0.76
N PHE A 148 16.57 -8.74 1.92
CA PHE A 148 17.27 -8.87 3.21
C PHE A 148 17.37 -10.35 3.57
N SER A 149 18.48 -10.77 4.19
CA SER A 149 18.73 -12.16 4.54
C SER A 149 19.72 -12.32 5.69
N THR A 150 19.70 -13.50 6.33
CA THR A 150 20.69 -13.86 7.36
C THR A 150 22.06 -14.18 6.78
N ASP A 151 22.12 -14.65 5.52
CA ASP A 151 23.33 -14.99 4.80
C ASP A 151 23.46 -14.12 3.54
N PRO A 152 24.68 -13.85 3.05
CA PRO A 152 24.87 -13.04 1.86
C PRO A 152 24.19 -13.64 0.62
N ILE A 153 23.46 -12.81 -0.13
CA ILE A 153 22.84 -13.15 -1.41
C ILE A 153 23.49 -12.28 -2.49
N TYR A 154 24.02 -12.92 -3.54
CA TYR A 154 24.55 -12.26 -4.75
C TYR A 154 23.87 -12.77 -6.02
N THR A 155 23.41 -14.01 -6.03
CA THR A 155 22.85 -14.70 -7.19
C THR A 155 21.48 -15.27 -6.91
N PRO A 156 20.68 -15.59 -7.95
CA PRO A 156 19.43 -16.34 -7.77
C PRO A 156 19.60 -17.68 -7.06
N SER A 157 20.77 -18.33 -7.24
CA SER A 157 21.07 -19.61 -6.59
C SER A 157 21.18 -19.45 -5.08
N ASP A 158 21.80 -18.36 -4.59
CA ASP A 158 21.88 -18.07 -3.16
C ASP A 158 20.48 -17.90 -2.55
N LEU A 159 19.60 -17.15 -3.23
CA LEU A 159 18.23 -16.95 -2.77
C LEU A 159 17.42 -18.25 -2.75
N LYS A 160 17.67 -19.21 -3.66
CA LYS A 160 17.00 -20.51 -3.69
C LYS A 160 17.31 -21.40 -2.49
N GLU A 161 18.46 -21.23 -1.88
CA GLU A 161 18.87 -21.94 -0.67
C GLU A 161 18.19 -21.36 0.59
N THR A 162 17.48 -20.24 0.47
CA THR A 162 16.84 -19.57 1.60
C THR A 162 15.35 -19.91 1.71
N LYS A 163 14.81 -19.74 2.92
CA LYS A 163 13.37 -19.78 3.22
C LYS A 163 12.82 -18.37 3.08
N ILE A 164 12.14 -18.11 1.96
CA ILE A 164 11.69 -16.77 1.58
C ILE A 164 10.38 -16.45 2.25
N TRP A 165 10.31 -15.34 2.99
CA TRP A 165 9.04 -14.79 3.41
C TRP A 165 8.18 -14.38 2.20
N THR A 166 6.91 -14.75 2.25
CA THR A 166 5.86 -14.25 1.36
C THR A 166 4.63 -13.86 2.18
N TRP A 167 3.79 -13.01 1.62
CA TRP A 167 2.58 -12.58 2.30
C TRP A 167 1.61 -13.75 2.53
N ALA A 168 1.07 -13.85 3.75
CA ALA A 168 0.02 -14.84 4.06
C ALA A 168 -1.22 -14.60 3.18
N GLY A 169 -1.64 -15.63 2.44
CA GLY A 169 -2.77 -15.56 1.51
C GLY A 169 -2.41 -15.16 0.09
N ASP A 170 -1.16 -14.78 -0.20
CA ASP A 170 -0.69 -14.57 -1.58
C ASP A 170 -0.26 -15.89 -2.23
N TYR A 171 -1.24 -16.69 -2.58
CA TYR A 171 -1.02 -17.99 -3.23
C TYR A 171 -0.37 -17.86 -4.62
N LYS A 172 -0.54 -16.71 -5.30
CA LYS A 172 0.05 -16.48 -6.63
C LYS A 172 1.56 -16.34 -6.54
N SER A 173 2.06 -15.55 -5.59
CA SER A 173 3.50 -15.43 -5.32
C SER A 173 4.10 -16.74 -4.85
N VAL A 174 3.42 -17.46 -3.93
CA VAL A 174 3.86 -18.79 -3.48
C VAL A 174 4.03 -19.74 -4.66
N GLN A 175 3.02 -19.90 -5.51
CA GLN A 175 3.09 -20.76 -6.69
C GLN A 175 4.17 -20.33 -7.69
N LEU A 176 4.34 -19.03 -7.89
CA LEU A 176 5.38 -18.49 -8.76
C LEU A 176 6.77 -18.84 -8.26
N TYR A 177 7.03 -18.65 -6.97
CA TYR A 177 8.32 -18.96 -6.34
C TYR A 177 8.61 -20.46 -6.36
N GLU A 178 7.67 -21.31 -5.92
CA GLU A 178 7.81 -22.79 -5.92
C GLU A 178 8.12 -23.34 -7.33
N LYS A 179 7.37 -22.86 -8.35
CA LYS A 179 7.56 -23.27 -9.75
C LYS A 179 8.96 -22.93 -10.28
N ASN A 180 9.61 -21.90 -9.72
CA ASN A 180 10.95 -21.48 -10.10
C ASN A 180 12.06 -22.00 -9.15
N GLY A 181 11.71 -22.92 -8.26
CA GLY A 181 12.65 -23.61 -7.39
C GLY A 181 13.06 -22.84 -6.14
N PHE A 182 12.25 -21.88 -5.69
CA PHE A 182 12.41 -21.18 -4.43
C PHE A 182 11.59 -21.84 -3.31
N GLN A 183 11.84 -21.46 -2.06
CA GLN A 183 11.19 -22.00 -0.86
C GLN A 183 10.36 -20.90 -0.16
N PRO A 184 9.18 -20.54 -0.68
CA PRO A 184 8.33 -19.51 -0.08
C PRO A 184 7.65 -20.01 1.20
N ILE A 185 7.66 -19.18 2.24
CA ILE A 185 7.00 -19.42 3.52
C ILE A 185 5.99 -18.29 3.75
N PRO A 186 4.68 -18.55 3.62
CA PRO A 186 3.67 -17.52 3.81
C PRO A 186 3.44 -17.21 5.30
N LEU A 187 3.76 -15.97 5.71
CA LEU A 187 3.51 -15.45 7.05
C LEU A 187 2.88 -14.06 6.95
N THR A 188 2.18 -13.64 8.02
CA THR A 188 1.74 -12.25 8.11
C THR A 188 2.94 -11.32 8.26
N SER A 189 2.81 -10.05 7.88
CA SER A 189 3.88 -9.07 8.04
C SER A 189 4.29 -8.87 9.50
N MET A 190 3.36 -9.09 10.44
CA MET A 190 3.61 -9.00 11.89
C MET A 190 4.45 -10.16 12.43
N ASP A 191 4.50 -11.30 11.70
CA ASP A 191 5.22 -12.50 12.12
C ASP A 191 6.64 -12.60 11.52
N ILE A 192 7.07 -11.63 10.70
CA ILE A 192 8.40 -11.64 10.07
C ILE A 192 9.50 -11.75 11.12
N LEU A 193 9.49 -10.90 12.13
CA LEU A 193 10.54 -10.87 13.15
C LEU A 193 10.60 -12.19 13.93
N SER A 194 9.46 -12.74 14.35
CA SER A 194 9.41 -14.03 15.05
C SER A 194 9.80 -15.20 14.14
N GLY A 195 9.43 -15.14 12.85
CA GLY A 195 9.84 -16.09 11.84
C GLY A 195 11.36 -16.14 11.63
N LEU A 196 12.02 -14.96 11.63
CA LEU A 196 13.47 -14.84 11.60
C LEU A 196 14.12 -15.41 12.87
N GLN A 197 13.62 -15.01 14.05
CA GLN A 197 14.15 -15.47 15.35
C GLN A 197 14.10 -16.98 15.52
N THR A 198 13.10 -17.63 14.93
CA THR A 198 12.92 -19.09 14.99
C THR A 198 13.58 -19.84 13.82
N GLY A 199 14.13 -19.13 12.83
CA GLY A 199 14.67 -19.73 11.61
C GLY A 199 13.60 -20.35 10.70
N LEU A 200 12.34 -19.96 10.86
CA LEU A 200 11.24 -20.34 9.96
C LEU A 200 11.40 -19.69 8.59
N ILE A 201 11.87 -18.45 8.56
CA ILE A 201 12.32 -17.72 7.38
C ILE A 201 13.74 -17.18 7.61
N ASN A 202 14.49 -16.95 6.55
CA ASN A 202 15.80 -16.32 6.62
C ASN A 202 16.10 -15.36 5.47
N SER A 203 15.12 -15.10 4.60
CA SER A 203 15.18 -14.04 3.58
C SER A 203 13.81 -13.42 3.30
N MET A 204 13.80 -12.17 2.88
CA MET A 204 12.58 -11.42 2.58
C MET A 204 12.85 -10.22 1.68
N GLY A 205 11.91 -9.92 0.79
CA GLY A 205 11.88 -8.66 0.03
C GLY A 205 11.19 -7.57 0.85
N LEU A 206 11.91 -6.54 1.27
CA LEU A 206 11.37 -5.45 2.09
C LEU A 206 11.84 -4.08 1.64
N ASN A 207 11.06 -3.07 1.97
CA ASN A 207 11.49 -1.69 1.91
C ASN A 207 12.43 -1.38 3.10
N PRO A 208 13.55 -0.63 2.91
CA PRO A 208 14.51 -0.31 3.96
C PRO A 208 13.91 0.41 5.18
N MET A 209 12.94 1.30 4.98
CA MET A 209 12.27 1.98 6.10
C MET A 209 11.51 1.02 7.00
N PHE A 210 10.85 0.01 6.41
CA PHE A 210 10.17 -1.03 7.18
C PHE A 210 11.18 -1.93 7.92
N ALA A 211 12.25 -2.37 7.23
CA ALA A 211 13.33 -3.17 7.82
C ALA A 211 13.98 -2.46 9.02
N LEU A 212 14.21 -1.13 8.91
CA LEU A 212 14.73 -0.30 9.99
C LEU A 212 13.72 -0.19 11.14
N SER A 213 12.47 0.19 10.85
CA SER A 213 11.44 0.43 11.89
C SER A 213 11.09 -0.82 12.69
N GLN A 214 11.16 -2.00 12.08
CA GLN A 214 10.91 -3.29 12.73
C GLN A 214 12.19 -3.96 13.24
N GLN A 215 13.35 -3.31 13.11
CA GLN A 215 14.67 -3.82 13.53
C GLN A 215 15.02 -5.19 12.90
N ILE A 216 14.49 -5.49 11.72
CA ILE A 216 14.69 -6.76 11.00
C ILE A 216 16.16 -6.97 10.66
N PHE A 217 16.86 -5.88 10.30
CA PHE A 217 18.29 -5.90 9.97
C PHE A 217 19.19 -6.37 11.11
N GLY A 218 18.71 -6.40 12.36
CA GLY A 218 19.45 -6.95 13.50
C GLY A 218 19.58 -8.48 13.48
N ILE A 219 18.81 -9.17 12.61
CA ILE A 219 18.89 -10.63 12.40
C ILE A 219 19.20 -10.92 10.92
N ALA A 220 18.47 -10.33 10.00
CA ALA A 220 18.73 -10.36 8.57
C ALA A 220 19.66 -9.20 8.21
N ASP A 221 20.93 -9.36 8.56
CA ASP A 221 21.97 -8.32 8.52
C ASP A 221 22.67 -8.19 7.16
N ASN A 222 22.16 -8.85 6.14
CA ASN A 222 22.63 -8.76 4.76
C ASN A 222 21.52 -8.17 3.87
N MET A 223 21.88 -7.26 2.96
CA MET A 223 21.00 -6.70 1.95
C MET A 223 21.63 -6.83 0.57
N LEU A 224 20.92 -7.40 -0.39
CA LEU A 224 21.33 -7.41 -1.80
C LEU A 224 21.14 -6.02 -2.40
N ASP A 225 22.19 -5.40 -2.92
CA ASP A 225 22.17 -4.10 -3.58
C ASP A 225 21.61 -4.21 -5.02
N MET A 226 20.35 -4.58 -5.10
CA MET A 226 19.60 -4.67 -6.34
C MET A 226 18.14 -4.30 -6.08
N LYS A 227 17.64 -3.30 -6.78
CA LYS A 227 16.21 -2.94 -6.74
C LYS A 227 15.37 -4.09 -7.29
N TRP A 228 14.61 -4.75 -6.42
CA TRP A 228 13.71 -5.84 -6.84
C TRP A 228 12.41 -5.32 -7.45
N GLY A 229 11.85 -4.28 -6.87
CA GLY A 229 10.64 -3.62 -7.35
C GLY A 229 10.39 -2.32 -6.60
N ASN A 230 9.32 -1.63 -6.96
CA ASN A 230 8.85 -0.46 -6.22
C ASN A 230 7.59 -0.81 -5.44
N LEU A 231 7.62 -0.58 -4.13
CA LEU A 231 6.44 -0.75 -3.30
C LEU A 231 5.62 0.54 -3.36
N THR A 232 4.46 0.47 -4.00
CA THR A 232 3.47 1.54 -4.02
C THR A 232 2.40 1.26 -2.98
N ALA A 233 1.90 2.30 -2.33
CA ALA A 233 0.75 2.22 -1.44
C ALA A 233 -0.40 3.09 -1.95
N ALA A 234 -1.60 2.78 -1.50
CA ALA A 234 -2.82 3.49 -1.80
C ALA A 234 -3.64 3.73 -0.54
N ILE A 235 -4.33 4.85 -0.51
CA ILE A 235 -5.32 5.16 0.54
C ILE A 235 -6.70 5.02 -0.09
N ILE A 236 -7.51 4.12 0.46
CA ILE A 236 -8.84 3.79 -0.07
C ILE A 236 -9.93 3.90 1.00
N VAL A 237 -11.14 4.20 0.54
CA VAL A 237 -12.35 4.26 1.40
C VAL A 237 -13.49 3.50 0.71
N ASP A 238 -14.28 2.77 1.49
CA ASP A 238 -15.51 2.10 1.03
C ASP A 238 -16.45 3.12 0.35
N MET A 239 -16.88 2.82 -0.87
CA MET A 239 -17.75 3.68 -1.66
C MET A 239 -19.11 3.92 -0.96
N LYS A 240 -19.61 2.96 -0.14
CA LYS A 240 -20.85 3.14 0.62
C LYS A 240 -20.73 4.25 1.67
N ILE A 241 -19.58 4.35 2.35
CA ILE A 241 -19.34 5.43 3.32
C ILE A 241 -19.00 6.73 2.60
N TRP A 242 -18.22 6.65 1.50
CA TRP A 242 -17.85 7.80 0.67
C TRP A 242 -19.08 8.53 0.12
N ASN A 243 -20.04 7.81 -0.44
CA ASN A 243 -21.28 8.38 -1.01
C ASN A 243 -22.21 9.02 0.03
N ARG A 244 -21.97 8.84 1.32
CA ARG A 244 -22.70 9.54 2.39
C ARG A 244 -22.14 10.92 2.71
N ILE A 245 -20.95 11.23 2.19
CA ILE A 245 -20.27 12.51 2.39
C ILE A 245 -20.81 13.50 1.36
N LYS A 246 -21.06 14.73 1.78
CA LYS A 246 -21.53 15.81 0.88
C LYS A 246 -20.52 16.02 -0.27
N PRO A 247 -20.98 16.27 -1.52
CA PRO A 247 -20.08 16.43 -2.67
C PRO A 247 -18.97 17.46 -2.48
N ASP A 248 -19.28 18.63 -1.87
CA ASP A 248 -18.28 19.66 -1.61
C ASP A 248 -17.20 19.18 -0.61
N HIS A 249 -17.59 18.38 0.39
CA HIS A 249 -16.66 17.76 1.32
C HIS A 249 -15.80 16.70 0.62
N GLN A 250 -16.40 15.86 -0.23
CA GLN A 250 -15.66 14.88 -1.03
C GLN A 250 -14.57 15.54 -1.86
N LYS A 251 -14.91 16.62 -2.57
CA LYS A 251 -13.94 17.39 -3.37
C LYS A 251 -12.80 17.92 -2.52
N SER A 252 -13.09 18.53 -1.38
CA SER A 252 -12.06 19.05 -0.47
C SER A 252 -11.19 17.93 0.10
N MET A 253 -11.80 16.81 0.47
CA MET A 253 -11.08 15.65 1.04
C MET A 253 -10.15 14.99 0.02
N LEU A 254 -10.57 14.88 -1.25
CA LEU A 254 -9.72 14.39 -2.35
C LEU A 254 -8.52 15.30 -2.56
N SER A 255 -8.76 16.61 -2.73
CA SER A 255 -7.67 17.58 -2.93
C SER A 255 -6.65 17.58 -1.77
N ILE A 256 -7.11 17.40 -0.52
CA ILE A 256 -6.24 17.27 0.65
C ILE A 256 -5.43 15.97 0.57
N ALA A 257 -6.08 14.85 0.25
CA ALA A 257 -5.40 13.55 0.16
C ALA A 257 -4.33 13.55 -0.95
N GLU A 258 -4.63 14.09 -2.11
CA GLU A 258 -3.69 14.25 -3.23
C GLU A 258 -2.50 15.14 -2.83
N SER A 259 -2.76 16.35 -2.31
CA SER A 259 -1.69 17.29 -1.92
C SER A 259 -0.77 16.73 -0.83
N LEU A 260 -1.33 16.05 0.17
CA LEU A 260 -0.54 15.42 1.22
C LEU A 260 0.21 14.19 0.70
N GLY A 261 -0.39 13.41 -0.19
CA GLY A 261 0.24 12.29 -0.88
C GLY A 261 1.46 12.74 -1.68
N ASP A 262 1.34 13.76 -2.51
CA ASP A 262 2.43 14.33 -3.31
C ASP A 262 3.57 14.85 -2.42
N SER A 263 3.22 15.59 -1.37
CA SER A 263 4.21 16.10 -0.41
C SER A 263 4.95 14.97 0.29
N PHE A 264 4.23 13.92 0.69
CA PHE A 264 4.81 12.75 1.32
C PHE A 264 5.72 11.98 0.35
N GLN A 265 5.25 11.71 -0.87
CA GLN A 265 6.02 11.00 -1.90
C GLN A 265 7.35 11.68 -2.18
N ASN A 266 7.37 13.01 -2.34
CA ASN A 266 8.58 13.76 -2.57
C ASN A 266 9.61 13.63 -1.44
N LYS A 267 9.16 13.55 -0.18
CA LYS A 267 10.03 13.31 0.98
C LYS A 267 10.48 11.85 1.06
N ASN A 268 9.56 10.92 0.85
CA ASN A 268 9.78 9.49 1.08
C ASN A 268 10.76 8.87 0.08
N ARG A 269 10.79 9.35 -1.17
CA ARG A 269 11.72 8.87 -2.20
C ARG A 269 13.20 8.98 -1.79
N PHE A 270 13.54 9.93 -0.92
CA PHE A 270 14.89 10.12 -0.37
C PHE A 270 15.12 9.41 0.97
N SER A 271 14.07 8.89 1.60
CA SER A 271 14.17 8.32 2.96
C SER A 271 14.76 6.91 2.97
N SER A 272 14.61 6.15 1.89
CA SER A 272 15.12 4.77 1.79
C SER A 272 16.64 4.70 1.90
N ASP A 273 17.36 5.62 1.23
CA ASP A 273 18.82 5.64 1.27
C ASP A 273 19.33 5.96 2.68
N LYS A 274 18.70 6.91 3.38
CA LYS A 274 19.02 7.21 4.78
C LYS A 274 18.76 6.03 5.71
N ALA A 275 17.72 5.24 5.45
CA ALA A 275 17.45 4.05 6.24
C ALA A 275 18.54 3.00 6.07
N VAL A 276 19.01 2.78 4.83
CA VAL A 276 20.14 1.89 4.54
C VAL A 276 21.41 2.38 5.24
N ASP A 277 21.74 3.66 5.15
CA ASP A 277 22.93 4.22 5.81
C ASP A 277 22.83 4.06 7.33
N THR A 278 21.67 4.34 7.92
CA THR A 278 21.45 4.10 9.35
C THR A 278 21.66 2.64 9.72
N MET A 279 21.11 1.70 8.97
CA MET A 279 21.28 0.26 9.25
C MET A 279 22.73 -0.20 9.09
N LYS A 280 23.50 0.38 8.15
CA LYS A 280 24.96 0.12 8.00
C LYS A 280 25.74 0.54 9.24
N ASP A 281 25.40 1.69 9.85
CA ASP A 281 26.01 2.14 11.11
C ASP A 281 25.77 1.16 12.26
N TYR A 282 24.74 0.31 12.17
CA TYR A 282 24.38 -0.71 13.14
C TYR A 282 24.69 -2.15 12.69
N GLY A 283 25.45 -2.32 11.62
CA GLY A 283 25.99 -3.62 11.23
C GLY A 283 25.39 -4.27 9.99
N LEU A 284 24.47 -3.61 9.28
CA LEU A 284 23.98 -4.13 8.00
C LEU A 284 25.12 -4.20 6.97
N THR A 285 25.28 -5.35 6.35
CA THR A 285 26.17 -5.56 5.21
C THR A 285 25.40 -5.42 3.90
N VAL A 286 25.83 -4.50 3.04
CA VAL A 286 25.27 -4.33 1.69
C VAL A 286 26.09 -5.14 0.70
N ASN A 287 25.48 -6.14 0.10
CA ASN A 287 26.11 -7.08 -0.84
C ASN A 287 25.88 -6.59 -2.28
N THR A 288 26.92 -6.01 -2.89
CA THR A 288 26.85 -5.49 -4.27
C THR A 288 27.22 -6.60 -5.25
N PRO A 289 26.29 -7.06 -6.10
CA PRO A 289 26.55 -8.10 -7.10
C PRO A 289 27.42 -7.57 -8.23
N SER A 290 28.28 -8.41 -8.79
CA SER A 290 29.00 -8.12 -10.02
C SER A 290 28.06 -8.09 -11.22
N GLU A 291 28.49 -7.51 -12.34
CA GLU A 291 27.71 -7.47 -13.59
C GLU A 291 27.25 -8.87 -14.04
N LYS A 292 28.11 -9.89 -13.92
CA LYS A 292 27.78 -11.27 -14.22
C LYS A 292 26.65 -11.79 -13.34
N GLN A 293 26.69 -11.51 -12.03
CA GLN A 293 25.67 -11.92 -11.07
C GLN A 293 24.33 -11.18 -11.32
N LEU A 294 24.38 -9.90 -11.68
CA LEU A 294 23.18 -9.18 -12.11
C LEU A 294 22.57 -9.79 -13.38
N GLN A 295 23.40 -10.21 -14.33
CA GLN A 295 22.89 -10.87 -15.55
C GLN A 295 22.16 -12.18 -15.22
N GLU A 296 22.63 -12.95 -14.23
CA GLU A 296 21.95 -14.18 -13.77
C GLU A 296 20.54 -13.89 -13.24
N TRP A 297 20.34 -12.75 -12.55
CA TRP A 297 19.01 -12.28 -12.11
C TRP A 297 18.10 -11.92 -13.29
N PHE A 298 18.59 -11.15 -14.25
CA PHE A 298 17.81 -10.79 -15.45
C PHE A 298 17.44 -12.01 -16.28
N ASP A 299 18.36 -12.98 -16.42
CA ASP A 299 18.10 -14.25 -17.10
C ASP A 299 17.02 -15.07 -16.37
N LEU A 300 17.06 -15.11 -15.04
CA LEU A 300 16.00 -15.76 -14.25
C LEU A 300 14.64 -15.09 -14.50
N ILE A 301 14.55 -13.77 -14.35
CA ILE A 301 13.31 -13.02 -14.54
C ILE A 301 12.77 -13.19 -15.95
N SER A 302 13.63 -13.18 -16.97
CA SER A 302 13.25 -13.45 -18.36
C SER A 302 12.67 -14.86 -18.56
N ARG A 303 13.18 -15.86 -17.82
CA ARG A 303 12.59 -17.21 -17.84
C ARG A 303 11.25 -17.27 -17.11
N MET A 304 11.14 -16.54 -15.99
CA MET A 304 9.91 -16.45 -15.20
C MET A 304 8.80 -15.71 -15.92
N ASP A 305 9.13 -14.81 -16.85
CA ASP A 305 8.19 -13.93 -17.56
C ASP A 305 7.00 -14.68 -18.16
N LYS A 306 7.25 -15.87 -18.76
CA LYS A 306 6.20 -16.75 -19.27
C LYS A 306 5.20 -17.22 -18.20
N SER A 307 5.60 -17.15 -16.94
CA SER A 307 4.79 -17.53 -15.79
C SER A 307 4.07 -16.33 -15.17
N PHE A 308 4.33 -15.10 -15.62
CA PHE A 308 3.64 -13.93 -15.10
C PHE A 308 2.26 -13.77 -15.74
N ARG A 309 2.16 -13.90 -17.06
CA ARG A 309 0.91 -13.71 -17.79
C ARG A 309 -0.12 -14.78 -17.41
N GLY A 310 -1.29 -14.35 -16.97
CA GLY A 310 -2.44 -15.21 -16.64
C GLY A 310 -2.34 -15.98 -15.31
N SER A 311 -1.18 -15.94 -14.63
CA SER A 311 -1.02 -16.58 -13.31
C SER A 311 -0.72 -15.56 -12.22
N PHE A 312 0.45 -14.93 -12.24
CA PHE A 312 0.81 -13.89 -11.27
C PHE A 312 0.12 -12.55 -11.59
N ILE A 313 0.20 -12.10 -12.84
CA ILE A 313 -0.48 -10.91 -13.37
C ILE A 313 -1.60 -11.40 -14.29
N SER A 314 -2.79 -10.83 -14.22
CA SER A 314 -3.88 -11.14 -15.17
C SER A 314 -3.44 -10.86 -16.61
N GLU A 315 -4.05 -11.55 -17.58
CA GLU A 315 -3.63 -11.42 -18.98
C GLU A 315 -3.74 -10.00 -19.49
N ASP A 316 -4.84 -9.32 -19.21
CA ASP A 316 -5.10 -7.95 -19.62
C ASP A 316 -4.14 -6.94 -18.97
N ALA A 317 -3.88 -7.05 -17.67
CA ALA A 317 -2.93 -6.20 -16.97
C ALA A 317 -1.49 -6.45 -17.45
N TYR A 318 -1.12 -7.71 -17.71
CA TYR A 318 0.18 -8.06 -18.25
C TYR A 318 0.38 -7.49 -19.66
N ASP A 319 -0.58 -7.71 -20.56
CA ASP A 319 -0.49 -7.25 -21.95
C ASP A 319 -0.40 -5.70 -21.97
N ARG A 320 -1.23 -5.01 -21.18
CA ARG A 320 -1.17 -3.56 -21.03
C ARG A 320 0.19 -3.08 -20.48
N LEU A 321 0.73 -3.77 -19.46
CA LEU A 321 2.05 -3.46 -18.90
C LEU A 321 3.17 -3.64 -19.93
N MET A 322 3.12 -4.69 -20.77
CA MET A 322 4.12 -4.92 -21.82
C MET A 322 4.07 -3.87 -22.92
N ASP A 323 2.90 -3.39 -23.27
CA ASP A 323 2.75 -2.26 -24.21
C ASP A 323 3.37 -0.98 -23.63
N ILE A 324 3.14 -0.71 -22.36
CA ILE A 324 3.75 0.44 -21.66
C ILE A 324 5.28 0.28 -21.60
N LYS A 325 5.77 -0.91 -21.23
CA LYS A 325 7.21 -1.22 -21.16
C LYS A 325 7.93 -0.97 -22.49
N LYS A 326 7.31 -1.36 -23.61
CA LYS A 326 7.85 -1.10 -24.94
C LYS A 326 8.06 0.40 -25.18
N ASN A 327 7.08 1.22 -24.83
CA ASN A 327 7.14 2.67 -24.99
C ASN A 327 8.15 3.32 -24.00
N MET A 328 8.40 2.72 -22.84
CA MET A 328 9.45 3.17 -21.91
C MET A 328 10.85 3.02 -22.51
N SER A 329 11.12 1.94 -23.23
CA SER A 329 12.43 1.68 -23.83
C SER A 329 12.76 2.57 -25.05
N GLU A 330 11.78 3.28 -25.59
CA GLU A 330 11.91 4.18 -26.73
C GLU A 330 12.13 5.67 -26.31
N ARG A 331 12.16 5.95 -25.01
CA ARG A 331 12.38 7.27 -24.41
C ARG A 331 13.83 7.53 -24.09
#